data_8c3aae2b96d09b424eeabc411272e55a
#
_entry.id   8c3aae2b96d09b424eeabc411272e55a
#
_cell.length_a   1.000
_cell.length_b   1.000
_cell.length_c   1.000
_cell.angle_alpha   90.00
_cell.angle_beta   90.00
_cell.angle_gamma   90.00
#
_symmetry.space_group_name_H-M   'P 1'
#
loop_
_entity.id
_entity.type
_entity.pdbx_description
1 polymer ?
#
loop_
_entity_poly.entity_id
_entity_poly.type
_entity_poly.pdbx_seq_one_letter_code
_entity_poly.pdbx_strand_id
1 'polypeptide(L)'
;MSITVGKSVARVDAFDKVTGRTKYYEDRMPAGALYIRIKHAEIAHGFVKSVDTAAAEAIDGVVKVLTCFDVPDIPFPTAGHPWSMDPGHQDVADRHLLNRHVRYYGDDVAVVIAENEVAAMQGVRALKVEYEELPFVLDVQKAMEPDAPQIHENYPGNILKHTDIRKGDYAAAIQEPGLIKVEGWYETPTVQHCHIENHGCYAYEENGRIV
;
A
#
# COMPACT_ATOMS: atom_id res chain seq x y z
N MET A 1 12.45 -19.97 -38.33
CA MET A 1 11.98 -18.56 -38.34
C MET A 1 10.87 -18.39 -37.34
N SER A 2 10.91 -17.35 -36.51
CA SER A 2 9.81 -17.06 -35.61
C SER A 2 8.54 -16.70 -36.37
N ILE A 3 7.39 -17.21 -35.96
CA ILE A 3 6.08 -16.92 -36.59
C ILE A 3 5.61 -15.50 -36.23
N THR A 4 6.11 -14.94 -35.12
CA THR A 4 5.61 -13.70 -34.50
C THR A 4 6.64 -12.57 -34.44
N VAL A 5 7.93 -12.88 -34.29
CA VAL A 5 8.98 -11.85 -34.20
C VAL A 5 9.13 -11.09 -35.52
N GLY A 6 9.06 -9.77 -35.46
CA GLY A 6 9.14 -8.89 -36.64
C GLY A 6 7.84 -8.76 -37.45
N LYS A 7 6.70 -9.26 -36.92
CA LYS A 7 5.39 -9.12 -37.55
C LYS A 7 4.44 -8.33 -36.66
N SER A 8 3.54 -7.57 -37.28
CA SER A 8 2.42 -6.94 -36.56
C SER A 8 1.37 -8.01 -36.27
N VAL A 9 1.23 -8.33 -34.96
CA VAL A 9 0.25 -9.31 -34.47
C VAL A 9 -0.81 -8.57 -33.66
N ALA A 10 -2.08 -8.82 -33.95
CA ALA A 10 -3.16 -8.23 -33.16
C ALA A 10 -3.12 -8.75 -31.71
N ARG A 11 -3.34 -7.86 -30.74
CA ARG A 11 -3.50 -8.25 -29.33
C ARG A 11 -4.74 -9.15 -29.21
N VAL A 12 -4.62 -10.19 -28.40
CA VAL A 12 -5.72 -11.16 -28.18
C VAL A 12 -6.96 -10.53 -27.57
N ASP A 13 -6.79 -9.46 -26.79
CA ASP A 13 -7.85 -8.74 -26.08
C ASP A 13 -8.31 -7.44 -26.79
N ALA A 14 -7.72 -7.11 -27.94
CA ALA A 14 -7.99 -5.83 -28.61
C ALA A 14 -9.44 -5.70 -29.08
N PHE A 15 -10.00 -6.77 -29.65
CA PHE A 15 -11.35 -6.75 -30.18
C PHE A 15 -12.39 -6.49 -29.09
N ASP A 16 -12.29 -7.17 -27.95
CA ASP A 16 -13.20 -7.01 -26.84
C ASP A 16 -13.10 -5.62 -26.20
N LYS A 17 -11.90 -5.06 -26.15
CA LYS A 17 -11.67 -3.69 -25.67
C LYS A 17 -12.33 -2.64 -26.58
N VAL A 18 -12.07 -2.70 -27.88
CA VAL A 18 -12.62 -1.69 -28.81
C VAL A 18 -14.12 -1.83 -29.04
N THR A 19 -14.70 -2.99 -28.75
CA THR A 19 -16.14 -3.24 -28.85
C THR A 19 -16.89 -3.09 -27.54
N GLY A 20 -16.20 -2.78 -26.42
CA GLY A 20 -16.80 -2.63 -25.10
C GLY A 20 -17.25 -3.96 -24.46
N ARG A 21 -16.73 -5.10 -24.92
CA ARG A 21 -17.05 -6.43 -24.39
C ARG A 21 -16.19 -6.81 -23.19
N THR A 22 -15.02 -6.20 -23.06
CA THR A 22 -14.13 -6.43 -21.90
C THR A 22 -14.87 -6.11 -20.61
N LYS A 23 -14.77 -7.03 -19.65
CA LYS A 23 -15.33 -6.86 -18.31
C LYS A 23 -14.21 -6.60 -17.33
N TYR A 24 -14.34 -5.50 -16.59
CA TYR A 24 -13.48 -5.08 -15.50
C TYR A 24 -14.01 -5.56 -14.16
N TYR A 25 -13.28 -5.34 -13.06
CA TYR A 25 -13.67 -5.87 -11.75
C TYR A 25 -15.04 -5.30 -11.29
N GLU A 26 -15.31 -4.02 -11.54
CA GLU A 26 -16.58 -3.39 -11.18
C GLU A 26 -17.78 -4.00 -11.93
N ASP A 27 -17.57 -4.44 -13.17
CA ASP A 27 -18.61 -5.11 -13.97
C ASP A 27 -18.98 -6.51 -13.44
N ARG A 28 -18.17 -7.06 -12.53
CA ARG A 28 -18.32 -8.41 -11.97
C ARG A 28 -18.73 -8.41 -10.51
N MET A 29 -18.91 -7.22 -9.94
CA MET A 29 -19.31 -7.09 -8.53
C MET A 29 -20.66 -7.77 -8.28
N PRO A 30 -20.78 -8.63 -7.24
CA PRO A 30 -22.02 -9.31 -6.92
C PRO A 30 -23.15 -8.34 -6.57
N ALA A 31 -24.37 -8.67 -6.98
CA ALA A 31 -25.55 -7.87 -6.61
C ALA A 31 -25.73 -7.93 -5.08
N GLY A 32 -25.97 -6.78 -4.46
CA GLY A 32 -26.14 -6.66 -3.01
C GLY A 32 -24.81 -6.70 -2.22
N ALA A 33 -23.67 -6.57 -2.89
CA ALA A 33 -22.40 -6.40 -2.20
C ALA A 33 -22.40 -5.14 -1.33
N LEU A 34 -21.80 -5.23 -0.14
CA LEU A 34 -21.57 -4.09 0.71
C LEU A 34 -20.33 -3.31 0.24
N TYR A 35 -20.35 -2.01 0.50
CA TYR A 35 -19.25 -1.10 0.18
C TYR A 35 -18.39 -0.87 1.42
N ILE A 36 -17.09 -0.98 1.25
CA ILE A 36 -16.11 -0.66 2.30
C ILE A 36 -15.37 0.61 1.91
N ARG A 37 -15.29 1.55 2.86
CA ARG A 37 -14.45 2.74 2.76
C ARG A 37 -13.54 2.83 3.97
N ILE A 38 -12.31 3.22 3.72
CA ILE A 38 -11.24 3.25 4.72
C ILE A 38 -11.09 4.68 5.27
N LYS A 39 -10.99 4.80 6.59
CA LYS A 39 -10.52 6.02 7.26
C LYS A 39 -9.02 5.97 7.33
N HIS A 40 -8.38 6.91 6.69
CA HIS A 40 -6.93 7.10 6.73
C HIS A 40 -6.53 8.03 7.86
N ALA A 41 -5.33 7.81 8.39
CA ALA A 41 -4.71 8.67 9.39
C ALA A 41 -4.38 10.06 8.81
N GLU A 42 -4.54 11.08 9.64
CA GLU A 42 -4.32 12.48 9.31
C GLU A 42 -3.06 13.06 9.98
N ILE A 43 -2.22 12.19 10.55
CA ILE A 43 -0.92 12.53 11.15
C ILE A 43 0.20 11.78 10.45
N ALA A 44 1.43 12.26 10.57
CA ALA A 44 2.59 11.63 9.97
C ALA A 44 3.16 10.47 10.80
N HIS A 45 3.09 10.57 12.14
CA HIS A 45 3.59 9.54 13.06
C HIS A 45 2.92 9.68 14.42
N GLY A 46 2.50 8.56 15.02
CA GLY A 46 1.88 8.55 16.33
C GLY A 46 1.00 7.33 16.58
N PHE A 47 0.22 7.41 17.63
CA PHE A 47 -0.71 6.34 18.00
C PHE A 47 -2.15 6.80 17.94
N VAL A 48 -3.04 5.93 17.46
CA VAL A 48 -4.49 6.11 17.63
C VAL A 48 -4.84 5.86 19.09
N LYS A 49 -5.38 6.89 19.76
CA LYS A 49 -5.84 6.80 21.16
C LYS A 49 -7.26 6.29 21.24
N SER A 50 -8.13 6.85 20.41
CA SER A 50 -9.55 6.47 20.34
C SER A 50 -10.13 6.77 18.97
N VAL A 51 -11.22 6.08 18.63
CA VAL A 51 -12.05 6.37 17.47
C VAL A 51 -13.50 6.47 17.93
N ASP A 52 -14.11 7.64 17.79
CA ASP A 52 -15.54 7.82 18.04
C ASP A 52 -16.31 7.42 16.77
N THR A 53 -17.06 6.32 16.88
CA THR A 53 -17.84 5.71 15.77
C THR A 53 -19.31 6.08 15.80
N ALA A 54 -19.81 6.65 16.89
CA ALA A 54 -21.24 6.82 17.15
C ALA A 54 -21.97 7.59 16.04
N ALA A 55 -21.36 8.68 15.55
CA ALA A 55 -21.96 9.47 14.48
C ALA A 55 -21.98 8.72 13.13
N ALA A 56 -20.97 7.87 12.86
CA ALA A 56 -20.90 7.06 11.64
C ALA A 56 -21.92 5.93 11.69
N GLU A 57 -22.05 5.24 12.81
CA GLU A 57 -23.01 4.14 13.01
C GLU A 57 -24.47 4.60 12.94
N ALA A 58 -24.76 5.87 13.23
CA ALA A 58 -26.09 6.45 13.14
C ALA A 58 -26.52 6.81 11.69
N ILE A 59 -25.65 6.70 10.71
CA ILE A 59 -25.98 7.02 9.31
C ILE A 59 -26.76 5.87 8.69
N ASP A 60 -27.89 6.20 8.07
CA ASP A 60 -28.74 5.23 7.37
C ASP A 60 -27.95 4.54 6.25
N GLY A 61 -28.03 3.20 6.22
CA GLY A 61 -27.28 2.37 5.29
C GLY A 61 -25.85 1.99 5.77
N VAL A 62 -25.35 2.51 6.89
CA VAL A 62 -24.15 2.00 7.52
C VAL A 62 -24.46 0.69 8.26
N VAL A 63 -23.77 -0.38 7.91
CA VAL A 63 -23.95 -1.73 8.47
C VAL A 63 -23.02 -1.99 9.64
N LYS A 64 -21.75 -1.58 9.51
CA LYS A 64 -20.73 -1.83 10.53
C LYS A 64 -19.57 -0.84 10.41
N VAL A 65 -19.03 -0.48 11.55
CA VAL A 65 -17.74 0.19 11.66
C VAL A 65 -16.76 -0.73 12.36
N LEU A 66 -15.56 -0.85 11.84
CA LEU A 66 -14.43 -1.53 12.50
C LEU A 66 -13.26 -0.58 12.59
N THR A 67 -12.61 -0.57 13.75
CA THR A 67 -11.43 0.26 14.04
C THR A 67 -10.20 -0.61 14.23
N CYS A 68 -9.05 -0.02 14.34
CA CYS A 68 -7.81 -0.71 14.68
C CYS A 68 -7.85 -1.43 16.06
N PHE A 69 -8.89 -1.18 16.86
CA PHE A 69 -9.11 -1.87 18.13
C PHE A 69 -9.97 -3.13 18.03
N ASP A 70 -10.65 -3.31 16.88
CA ASP A 70 -11.61 -4.38 16.64
C ASP A 70 -11.04 -5.54 15.79
N VAL A 71 -9.86 -5.35 15.19
CA VAL A 71 -9.23 -6.31 14.30
C VAL A 71 -7.98 -6.94 14.92
N PRO A 72 -7.58 -8.14 14.47
CA PRO A 72 -6.33 -8.76 14.93
C PRO A 72 -5.10 -7.90 14.61
N ASP A 73 -4.22 -7.74 15.60
CA ASP A 73 -2.94 -7.03 15.46
C ASP A 73 -1.85 -7.98 14.95
N ILE A 74 -2.01 -8.42 13.71
CA ILE A 74 -1.11 -9.38 13.05
C ILE A 74 -0.41 -8.69 11.89
N PRO A 75 0.94 -8.56 11.91
CA PRO A 75 1.68 -7.96 10.83
C PRO A 75 1.75 -8.88 9.60
N PHE A 76 1.74 -8.30 8.42
CA PHE A 76 1.93 -8.99 7.15
C PHE A 76 2.78 -8.16 6.18
N PRO A 77 3.49 -8.78 5.23
CA PRO A 77 4.22 -8.07 4.20
C PRO A 77 3.29 -7.53 3.12
N THR A 78 3.64 -6.41 2.54
CA THR A 78 3.02 -5.94 1.29
C THR A 78 3.48 -6.80 0.11
N ALA A 79 2.80 -6.67 -1.04
CA ALA A 79 3.18 -7.38 -2.26
C ALA A 79 4.59 -6.99 -2.73
N GLY A 80 5.50 -7.95 -2.77
CA GLY A 80 6.87 -7.81 -3.20
C GLY A 80 7.49 -9.17 -3.45
N HIS A 81 8.21 -9.71 -2.48
CA HIS A 81 8.84 -11.03 -2.54
C HIS A 81 8.31 -12.00 -1.47
N PRO A 82 7.00 -12.02 -1.15
CA PRO A 82 6.47 -12.81 -0.03
C PRO A 82 6.61 -14.32 -0.24
N TRP A 83 6.86 -14.75 -1.47
CA TRP A 83 6.93 -16.15 -1.87
C TRP A 83 8.34 -16.73 -1.91
N SER A 84 9.35 -15.91 -1.61
CA SER A 84 10.71 -16.43 -1.55
C SER A 84 10.91 -17.34 -0.35
N MET A 85 11.47 -18.52 -0.57
CA MET A 85 11.92 -19.43 0.49
C MET A 85 13.24 -18.96 1.11
N ASP A 86 13.94 -18.04 0.47
CA ASP A 86 15.13 -17.42 0.99
C ASP A 86 14.77 -16.27 1.94
N PRO A 87 15.10 -16.36 3.25
CA PRO A 87 14.81 -15.29 4.20
C PRO A 87 15.38 -13.92 3.82
N GLY A 88 16.49 -13.89 3.10
CA GLY A 88 17.10 -12.65 2.61
C GLY A 88 16.31 -11.94 1.50
N HIS A 89 15.36 -12.65 0.87
CA HIS A 89 14.51 -12.14 -0.19
C HIS A 89 13.04 -11.99 0.22
N GLN A 90 12.71 -12.28 1.48
CA GLN A 90 11.36 -12.05 2.00
C GLN A 90 11.14 -10.56 2.24
N ASP A 91 9.92 -10.10 2.00
CA ASP A 91 9.50 -8.75 2.36
C ASP A 91 9.32 -8.61 3.87
N VAL A 92 9.51 -7.39 4.33
CA VAL A 92 9.30 -7.03 5.73
C VAL A 92 7.80 -7.04 6.05
N ALA A 93 7.43 -7.72 7.12
CA ALA A 93 6.05 -7.71 7.63
C ALA A 93 5.84 -6.46 8.50
N ASP A 94 5.52 -5.33 7.88
CA ASP A 94 5.37 -4.02 8.51
C ASP A 94 3.96 -3.42 8.38
N ARG A 95 3.04 -4.16 7.76
CA ARG A 95 1.64 -3.77 7.58
C ARG A 95 0.72 -4.51 8.52
N HIS A 96 -0.32 -3.82 8.97
CA HIS A 96 -1.45 -4.38 9.69
C HIS A 96 -2.73 -4.14 8.90
N LEU A 97 -3.78 -4.88 9.21
CA LEU A 97 -5.09 -4.67 8.57
C LEU A 97 -5.63 -3.27 8.84
N LEU A 98 -5.56 -2.83 10.12
CA LEU A 98 -5.78 -1.46 10.56
C LEU A 98 -4.72 -1.13 11.59
N ASN A 99 -4.11 0.04 11.51
CA ASN A 99 -2.95 0.40 12.30
C ASN A 99 -3.29 1.23 13.53
N ARG A 100 -2.85 0.75 14.71
CA ARG A 100 -2.83 1.58 15.94
C ARG A 100 -1.63 2.51 15.97
N HIS A 101 -0.49 2.03 15.45
CA HIS A 101 0.72 2.82 15.28
C HIS A 101 0.75 3.36 13.86
N VAL A 102 0.45 4.62 13.72
CA VAL A 102 0.49 5.37 12.46
C VAL A 102 1.95 5.72 12.15
N ARG A 103 2.44 5.34 11.00
CA ARG A 103 3.83 5.56 10.56
C ARG A 103 3.96 6.45 9.34
N TYR A 104 2.84 6.78 8.69
CA TYR A 104 2.80 7.76 7.59
C TYR A 104 1.39 8.37 7.49
N TYR A 105 1.32 9.54 6.86
CA TYR A 105 0.04 10.19 6.55
C TYR A 105 -0.73 9.34 5.53
N GLY A 106 -1.93 8.92 5.90
CA GLY A 106 -2.74 8.04 5.05
C GLY A 106 -2.74 6.57 5.46
N ASP A 107 -2.12 6.22 6.59
CA ASP A 107 -2.18 4.86 7.17
C ASP A 107 -3.61 4.47 7.53
N ASP A 108 -3.98 3.19 7.37
CA ASP A 108 -5.35 2.71 7.54
C ASP A 108 -5.68 2.52 9.03
N VAL A 109 -6.71 3.22 9.55
CA VAL A 109 -7.04 3.20 10.99
C VAL A 109 -8.44 2.70 11.32
N ALA A 110 -9.39 2.82 10.40
CA ALA A 110 -10.74 2.30 10.55
C ALA A 110 -11.38 2.04 9.19
N VAL A 111 -12.46 1.25 9.17
CA VAL A 111 -13.28 1.02 7.98
C VAL A 111 -14.76 1.18 8.30
N VAL A 112 -15.50 1.68 7.33
CA VAL A 112 -16.96 1.73 7.34
C VAL A 112 -17.50 0.81 6.27
N ILE A 113 -18.41 -0.07 6.64
CA ILE A 113 -19.10 -1.02 5.80
C ILE A 113 -20.54 -0.55 5.67
N ALA A 114 -21.04 -0.35 4.44
CA ALA A 114 -22.36 0.18 4.20
C ALA A 114 -23.05 -0.48 2.99
N GLU A 115 -24.36 -0.33 2.88
CA GLU A 115 -25.19 -0.85 1.80
C GLU A 115 -24.93 -0.14 0.45
N ASN A 116 -24.36 1.07 0.50
CA ASN A 116 -24.04 1.86 -0.69
C ASN A 116 -22.81 2.75 -0.43
N GLU A 117 -22.21 3.18 -1.53
CA GLU A 117 -20.98 3.98 -1.50
C GLU A 117 -21.15 5.33 -0.79
N VAL A 118 -22.30 5.96 -0.93
CA VAL A 118 -22.58 7.29 -0.34
C VAL A 118 -22.61 7.18 1.18
N ALA A 119 -23.32 6.19 1.72
CA ALA A 119 -23.38 5.94 3.15
C ALA A 119 -21.97 5.58 3.71
N ALA A 120 -21.19 4.76 3.00
CA ALA A 120 -19.82 4.43 3.39
C ALA A 120 -18.93 5.68 3.45
N MET A 121 -18.99 6.56 2.45
CA MET A 121 -18.23 7.81 2.45
C MET A 121 -18.66 8.79 3.53
N GLN A 122 -19.96 8.94 3.77
CA GLN A 122 -20.48 9.77 4.85
C GLN A 122 -20.03 9.22 6.21
N GLY A 123 -20.09 7.90 6.39
CA GLY A 123 -19.60 7.22 7.59
C GLY A 123 -18.14 7.52 7.87
N VAL A 124 -17.26 7.38 6.90
CA VAL A 124 -15.82 7.69 7.06
C VAL A 124 -15.59 9.15 7.47
N ARG A 125 -16.36 10.10 6.90
CA ARG A 125 -16.26 11.52 7.26
C ARG A 125 -16.77 11.84 8.66
N ALA A 126 -17.71 11.04 9.17
CA ALA A 126 -18.27 11.21 10.51
C ALA A 126 -17.38 10.63 11.61
N LEU A 127 -16.43 9.74 11.28
CA LEU A 127 -15.47 9.21 12.26
C LEU A 127 -14.56 10.31 12.79
N LYS A 128 -14.39 10.33 14.12
CA LYS A 128 -13.43 11.20 14.79
C LYS A 128 -12.34 10.35 15.41
N VAL A 129 -11.11 10.61 15.05
CA VAL A 129 -9.94 9.89 15.54
C VAL A 129 -9.11 10.82 16.40
N GLU A 130 -8.80 10.38 17.61
CA GLU A 130 -7.85 11.06 18.50
C GLU A 130 -6.49 10.40 18.39
N TYR A 131 -5.45 11.22 18.26
CA TYR A 131 -4.08 10.76 18.11
C TYR A 131 -3.20 11.24 19.28
N GLU A 132 -2.18 10.46 19.56
CA GLU A 132 -0.98 10.88 20.26
C GLU A 132 0.12 11.05 19.21
N GLU A 133 0.41 12.29 18.85
CA GLU A 133 1.41 12.58 17.83
C GLU A 133 2.82 12.38 18.39
N LEU A 134 3.69 11.78 17.57
CA LEU A 134 5.10 11.55 17.84
C LEU A 134 5.97 12.37 16.89
N PRO A 135 7.24 12.62 17.24
CA PRO A 135 8.21 13.17 16.30
C PRO A 135 8.27 12.37 15.01
N PHE A 136 8.35 13.05 13.89
CA PHE A 136 8.38 12.43 12.56
C PHE A 136 9.52 12.97 11.71
N VAL A 137 9.84 12.25 10.64
CA VAL A 137 10.84 12.65 9.64
C VAL A 137 10.26 12.36 8.25
N LEU A 138 10.38 13.33 7.33
CA LEU A 138 9.84 13.23 5.96
C LEU A 138 10.94 13.12 4.89
N ASP A 139 12.18 13.37 5.26
CA ASP A 139 13.33 13.32 4.39
C ASP A 139 14.09 12.00 4.61
N VAL A 140 14.32 11.25 3.53
CA VAL A 140 14.94 9.93 3.59
C VAL A 140 16.39 9.96 4.09
N GLN A 141 17.15 11.04 3.80
CA GLN A 141 18.53 11.17 4.27
C GLN A 141 18.56 11.53 5.75
N LYS A 142 17.71 12.46 6.17
CA LYS A 142 17.56 12.83 7.58
C LYS A 142 17.05 11.66 8.42
N ALA A 143 16.25 10.77 7.85
CA ALA A 143 15.75 9.59 8.55
C ALA A 143 16.89 8.62 8.98
N MET A 144 18.02 8.66 8.30
CA MET A 144 19.20 7.82 8.62
C MET A 144 20.19 8.51 9.57
N GLU A 145 19.97 9.76 9.96
CA GLU A 145 20.82 10.46 10.91
C GLU A 145 20.71 9.83 12.32
N PRO A 146 21.77 9.88 13.14
CA PRO A 146 21.78 9.21 14.44
C PRO A 146 20.71 9.69 15.45
N ASP A 147 20.23 10.92 15.31
CA ASP A 147 19.23 11.57 16.16
C ASP A 147 17.83 11.60 15.53
N ALA A 148 17.65 10.96 14.37
CA ALA A 148 16.36 10.88 13.71
C ALA A 148 15.31 10.10 14.56
N PRO A 149 14.04 10.51 14.52
CA PRO A 149 12.98 9.72 15.10
C PRO A 149 12.95 8.29 14.53
N GLN A 150 12.90 7.29 15.41
CA GLN A 150 12.77 5.90 15.02
C GLN A 150 11.30 5.62 14.63
N ILE A 151 11.05 5.28 13.37
CA ILE A 151 9.70 5.05 12.83
C ILE A 151 9.27 3.59 13.00
N HIS A 152 10.18 2.64 12.70
CA HIS A 152 9.95 1.21 12.91
C HIS A 152 10.88 0.70 14.00
N GLU A 153 10.33 0.25 15.10
CA GLU A 153 11.05 -0.13 16.32
C GLU A 153 12.13 -1.19 16.11
N ASN A 154 11.87 -2.12 15.19
CA ASN A 154 12.75 -3.25 14.89
C ASN A 154 13.82 -2.95 13.83
N TYR A 155 13.86 -1.72 13.27
CA TYR A 155 14.74 -1.35 12.17
C TYR A 155 15.61 -0.14 12.52
N PRO A 156 16.74 -0.35 13.21
CA PRO A 156 17.62 0.74 13.63
C PRO A 156 18.04 1.65 12.47
N GLY A 157 18.06 2.96 12.72
CA GLY A 157 18.38 3.96 11.70
C GLY A 157 17.35 4.07 10.58
N ASN A 158 16.12 3.58 10.82
CA ASN A 158 15.03 3.57 9.83
C ASN A 158 15.36 2.81 8.52
N ILE A 159 16.31 1.86 8.57
CA ILE A 159 16.70 1.06 7.41
C ILE A 159 15.97 -0.27 7.45
N LEU A 160 14.92 -0.41 6.64
CA LEU A 160 14.14 -1.64 6.53
C LEU A 160 14.88 -2.74 5.78
N LYS A 161 15.60 -2.38 4.71
CA LYS A 161 16.33 -3.33 3.88
C LYS A 161 17.50 -2.67 3.18
N HIS A 162 18.60 -3.37 3.11
CA HIS A 162 19.75 -3.00 2.29
C HIS A 162 20.05 -4.12 1.30
N THR A 163 20.17 -3.78 0.03
CA THR A 163 20.53 -4.72 -1.04
C THR A 163 21.85 -4.28 -1.67
N ASP A 164 22.83 -5.16 -1.69
CA ASP A 164 24.13 -4.93 -2.29
C ASP A 164 24.34 -5.89 -3.48
N ILE A 165 24.54 -5.33 -4.66
CA ILE A 165 24.82 -6.09 -5.87
C ILE A 165 26.23 -5.78 -6.32
N ARG A 166 27.12 -6.79 -6.28
CA ARG A 166 28.51 -6.67 -6.68
C ARG A 166 28.79 -7.49 -7.92
N LYS A 167 29.35 -6.84 -8.94
CA LYS A 167 29.81 -7.48 -10.16
C LYS A 167 31.17 -6.92 -10.57
N GLY A 168 32.18 -7.80 -10.63
CA GLY A 168 33.57 -7.39 -10.88
C GLY A 168 34.22 -6.74 -9.66
N ASP A 169 35.39 -6.12 -9.89
CA ASP A 169 36.14 -5.41 -8.88
C ASP A 169 36.11 -3.90 -9.15
N TYR A 170 35.12 -3.23 -8.62
CA TYR A 170 34.96 -1.77 -8.76
C TYR A 170 36.13 -0.99 -8.13
N ALA A 171 36.63 -1.47 -6.97
CA ALA A 171 37.68 -0.77 -6.24
C ALA A 171 39.01 -0.77 -7.03
N ALA A 172 39.34 -1.86 -7.71
CA ALA A 172 40.48 -1.93 -8.61
C ALA A 172 40.22 -1.11 -9.90
N ALA A 173 39.06 -1.29 -10.55
CA ALA A 173 38.76 -0.62 -11.82
C ALA A 173 38.80 0.91 -11.69
N ILE A 174 38.31 1.50 -10.60
CA ILE A 174 38.27 2.96 -10.44
C ILE A 174 39.67 3.59 -10.25
N GLN A 175 40.68 2.79 -10.01
CA GLN A 175 42.08 3.24 -9.88
C GLN A 175 42.86 3.16 -11.20
N GLU A 176 42.30 2.62 -12.26
CA GLU A 176 43.00 2.48 -13.54
C GLU A 176 43.42 3.85 -14.11
N PRO A 177 44.68 4.00 -14.59
CA PRO A 177 45.16 5.26 -15.18
C PRO A 177 44.38 5.62 -16.44
N GLY A 178 44.06 6.90 -16.58
CA GLY A 178 43.35 7.44 -17.77
C GLY A 178 41.83 7.30 -17.73
N LEU A 179 41.29 6.81 -16.64
CA LEU A 179 39.84 6.71 -16.45
C LEU A 179 39.21 8.10 -16.23
N ILE A 180 38.16 8.42 -16.96
CA ILE A 180 37.37 9.62 -16.77
C ILE A 180 36.27 9.31 -15.75
N LYS A 181 36.34 9.91 -14.58
CA LYS A 181 35.33 9.75 -13.54
C LYS A 181 34.27 10.85 -13.67
N VAL A 182 33.01 10.45 -13.67
CA VAL A 182 31.85 11.36 -13.64
C VAL A 182 30.95 10.93 -12.48
N GLU A 183 30.61 11.88 -11.63
CA GLU A 183 29.71 11.70 -10.52
C GLU A 183 28.48 12.58 -10.72
N GLY A 184 27.31 12.09 -10.35
CA GLY A 184 26.07 12.84 -10.44
C GLY A 184 25.10 12.41 -9.35
N TRP A 185 24.33 13.38 -8.86
CA TRP A 185 23.19 13.15 -7.98
C TRP A 185 21.91 13.27 -8.79
N TYR A 186 21.01 12.28 -8.63
CA TYR A 186 19.76 12.24 -9.36
C TYR A 186 18.61 11.98 -8.40
N GLU A 187 17.55 12.76 -8.52
CA GLU A 187 16.34 12.64 -7.72
C GLU A 187 15.13 12.54 -8.64
N THR A 188 14.21 11.64 -8.32
CA THR A 188 12.93 11.50 -9.00
C THR A 188 11.80 11.70 -8.00
N PRO A 189 10.73 12.43 -8.36
CA PRO A 189 9.58 12.56 -7.47
C PRO A 189 8.84 11.23 -7.34
N THR A 190 8.18 11.05 -6.20
CA THR A 190 7.18 9.98 -6.05
C THR A 190 6.00 10.27 -6.96
N VAL A 191 5.64 9.30 -7.78
CA VAL A 191 4.52 9.44 -8.73
C VAL A 191 3.51 8.31 -8.54
N GLN A 192 2.23 8.65 -8.69
CA GLN A 192 1.15 7.67 -8.74
C GLN A 192 0.92 7.24 -10.19
N HIS A 193 0.71 5.95 -10.42
CA HIS A 193 0.48 5.38 -11.76
C HIS A 193 -0.81 5.89 -12.42
N CYS A 194 -1.82 6.28 -11.64
CA CYS A 194 -3.10 6.82 -12.10
C CYS A 194 -3.79 5.91 -13.13
N HIS A 195 -3.89 4.62 -12.82
CA HIS A 195 -4.59 3.67 -13.68
C HIS A 195 -6.04 4.09 -13.91
N ILE A 196 -6.53 3.94 -15.16
CA ILE A 196 -7.93 4.23 -15.52
C ILE A 196 -8.87 3.25 -14.79
N GLU A 197 -8.51 1.96 -14.74
CA GLU A 197 -9.17 0.99 -13.88
C GLU A 197 -8.61 1.14 -12.46
N ASN A 198 -9.44 1.59 -11.53
CA ASN A 198 -9.07 1.75 -10.14
C ASN A 198 -8.77 0.39 -9.49
N HIS A 199 -7.89 0.42 -8.47
CA HIS A 199 -7.66 -0.77 -7.65
C HIS A 199 -8.88 -1.02 -6.77
N GLY A 200 -9.38 -2.23 -6.81
CA GLY A 200 -10.49 -2.67 -5.99
C GLY A 200 -10.50 -4.18 -5.86
N CYS A 201 -11.23 -4.65 -4.88
CA CYS A 201 -11.49 -6.08 -4.71
C CYS A 201 -12.89 -6.26 -4.14
N TYR A 202 -13.45 -7.43 -4.35
CA TYR A 202 -14.63 -7.88 -3.64
C TYR A 202 -14.39 -9.31 -3.15
N ALA A 203 -15.00 -9.65 -2.04
CA ALA A 203 -14.94 -10.99 -1.47
C ALA A 203 -16.36 -11.50 -1.20
N TYR A 204 -16.57 -12.79 -1.38
CA TYR A 204 -17.83 -13.45 -1.13
C TYR A 204 -17.61 -14.88 -0.64
N GLU A 205 -18.63 -15.48 -0.06
CA GLU A 205 -18.58 -16.87 0.34
C GLU A 205 -19.09 -17.77 -0.77
N GLU A 206 -18.31 -18.80 -1.11
CA GLU A 206 -18.70 -19.82 -2.05
C GLU A 206 -18.32 -21.20 -1.49
N ASN A 207 -19.29 -22.08 -1.28
CA ASN A 207 -19.10 -23.44 -0.77
C ASN A 207 -18.28 -23.51 0.54
N GLY A 208 -18.52 -22.57 1.47
CA GLY A 208 -17.83 -22.48 2.76
C GLY A 208 -16.40 -21.92 2.66
N ARG A 209 -16.05 -21.26 1.57
CA ARG A 209 -14.75 -20.58 1.36
C ARG A 209 -14.96 -19.12 1.06
N ILE A 210 -14.04 -18.31 1.52
CA ILE A 210 -13.94 -16.92 1.10
C ILE A 210 -13.20 -16.86 -0.25
N VAL A 211 -13.82 -16.23 -1.21
CA VAL A 211 -13.33 -16.03 -2.58
C VAL A 211 -13.14 -14.54 -2.84
#